data_d2fc62694b06f35fa89eac37b4d2cb3e
#
_entry.id   d2fc62694b06f35fa89eac37b4d2cb3e
#
_cell.length_a   1.000
_cell.length_b   1.000
_cell.length_c   1.000
_cell.angle_alpha   90.00
_cell.angle_beta   90.00
_cell.angle_gamma   90.00
#
_symmetry.space_group_name_H-M   'P 1'
#
loop_
_entity.id
_entity.type
_entity.pdbx_description
1 polymer ?
#
loop_
_entity_poly.entity_id
_entity_poly.type
_entity_poly.pdbx_seq_one_letter_code
_entity_poly.pdbx_strand_id
1 'polypeptide(L)'
;MRLRHSALFCLVFSVGRRPRILRRVNGLPSLDLSRVPGVLGRIVQERAGDYAAASPELGPARPAARRFEAALSGPGLALIAEVKRASPSQGAIAPLDPATAARAYETGGAAAISVLTEPRHFDGNLQALHDVIGAVGLPVLRKDFVVHPAMLREAAEWGASAALLMVSVLGEATGAYLEMAHHLGLDALVEVHDEAELDVALKAEARIIGVNNRDLTTLNIDLAVSPRLIRLARQRGFAGVLVAESGYRTPDQIAEIRPLADAVLVGSSLAGSGDLGTAARQLMTP
;
A
#
# COMPACT_ATOMS: atom_id res chain seq x y z
N MET A 1 67.76 -14.78 -18.11
CA MET A 1 67.26 -15.48 -16.94
C MET A 1 66.22 -14.58 -16.25
N ARG A 2 64.96 -14.69 -16.64
CA ARG A 2 63.86 -13.93 -16.04
C ARG A 2 62.70 -14.90 -15.81
N LEU A 3 62.42 -15.15 -14.53
CA LEU A 3 61.29 -15.94 -14.05
C LEU A 3 60.00 -15.11 -14.18
N ARG A 4 58.99 -15.67 -14.89
CA ARG A 4 57.64 -15.12 -14.94
C ARG A 4 56.80 -15.82 -13.86
N HIS A 5 56.28 -15.06 -12.89
CA HIS A 5 55.28 -15.51 -11.94
C HIS A 5 53.90 -15.45 -12.58
N SER A 6 53.29 -16.60 -12.77
CA SER A 6 51.88 -16.70 -13.14
C SER A 6 51.03 -16.58 -11.86
N ALA A 7 50.24 -15.52 -11.76
CA ALA A 7 49.23 -15.38 -10.73
C ALA A 7 48.01 -16.21 -11.11
N LEU A 8 47.73 -17.22 -10.30
CA LEU A 8 46.54 -18.05 -10.37
C LEU A 8 45.38 -17.28 -9.75
N PHE A 9 44.42 -16.79 -10.56
CA PHE A 9 43.18 -16.19 -10.10
C PHE A 9 42.25 -17.31 -9.63
N CYS A 10 42.09 -17.48 -8.31
CA CYS A 10 41.11 -18.36 -7.74
C CYS A 10 39.75 -17.66 -7.79
N LEU A 11 38.90 -18.05 -8.74
CA LEU A 11 37.48 -17.66 -8.76
C LEU A 11 36.76 -18.43 -7.63
N VAL A 12 36.54 -17.73 -6.52
CA VAL A 12 35.65 -18.22 -5.48
C VAL A 12 34.21 -18.04 -5.98
N PHE A 13 33.60 -19.11 -6.47
CA PHE A 13 32.16 -19.17 -6.68
C PHE A 13 31.47 -19.08 -5.31
N SER A 14 30.94 -17.90 -5.01
CA SER A 14 29.98 -17.71 -3.92
C SER A 14 28.76 -18.57 -4.22
N VAL A 15 28.65 -19.70 -3.54
CA VAL A 15 27.43 -20.52 -3.50
C VAL A 15 26.32 -19.64 -2.94
N GLY A 16 25.44 -19.18 -3.80
CA GLY A 16 24.31 -18.31 -3.46
C GLY A 16 23.51 -18.93 -2.32
N ARG A 17 23.45 -18.23 -1.19
CA ARG A 17 22.50 -18.53 -0.12
C ARG A 17 21.11 -18.44 -0.75
N ARG A 18 20.40 -19.59 -0.85
CA ARG A 18 18.98 -19.61 -1.20
C ARG A 18 18.26 -18.63 -0.27
N PRO A 19 17.42 -17.73 -0.78
CA PRO A 19 16.71 -16.77 0.06
C PRO A 19 15.96 -17.53 1.16
N ARG A 20 16.03 -17.04 2.38
CA ARG A 20 15.37 -17.59 3.59
C ARG A 20 13.87 -17.81 3.43
N ILE A 21 13.25 -17.14 2.47
CA ILE A 21 11.82 -17.11 2.16
C ILE A 21 11.23 -18.51 1.86
N LEU A 22 11.92 -19.36 1.06
CA LEU A 22 11.40 -20.67 0.67
C LEU A 22 11.26 -21.68 1.82
N ARG A 23 11.86 -21.42 2.98
CA ARG A 23 11.72 -22.28 4.18
C ARG A 23 10.52 -21.92 5.07
N ARG A 24 9.86 -20.74 4.86
CA ARG A 24 8.80 -20.24 5.74
C ARG A 24 7.38 -20.28 5.15
N VAL A 25 7.19 -20.50 3.85
CA VAL A 25 5.84 -20.54 3.25
C VAL A 25 4.97 -21.66 3.83
N ASN A 26 5.56 -22.74 4.34
CA ASN A 26 4.86 -23.82 5.05
C ASN A 26 4.63 -23.54 6.55
N GLY A 27 4.95 -22.35 7.05
CA GLY A 27 4.85 -22.00 8.47
C GLY A 27 4.41 -20.56 8.70
N LEU A 28 3.52 -20.01 7.84
CA LEU A 28 2.90 -18.72 8.12
C LEU A 28 2.11 -18.82 9.43
N PRO A 29 2.25 -17.82 10.32
CA PRO A 29 1.36 -17.74 11.47
C PRO A 29 -0.08 -17.63 10.95
N SER A 30 -0.98 -18.48 11.44
CA SER A 30 -2.40 -18.32 11.18
C SER A 30 -2.82 -16.94 11.72
N LEU A 31 -3.48 -16.14 10.89
CA LEU A 31 -4.01 -14.86 11.34
C LEU A 31 -5.19 -15.11 12.29
N ASP A 32 -5.11 -14.57 13.50
CA ASP A 32 -6.25 -14.57 14.42
C ASP A 32 -7.13 -13.34 14.16
N LEU A 33 -7.96 -13.44 13.15
CA LEU A 33 -8.87 -12.36 12.74
C LEU A 33 -10.04 -12.13 13.74
N SER A 34 -10.23 -13.02 14.73
CA SER A 34 -11.23 -12.84 15.77
C SER A 34 -10.93 -11.65 16.70
N ARG A 35 -9.67 -11.24 16.75
CA ARG A 35 -9.21 -10.08 17.54
C ARG A 35 -9.48 -8.74 16.89
N VAL A 36 -9.79 -8.71 15.58
CA VAL A 36 -10.07 -7.47 14.86
C VAL A 36 -11.51 -7.05 15.15
N PRO A 37 -11.74 -5.91 15.82
CA PRO A 37 -13.09 -5.52 16.24
C PRO A 37 -13.85 -4.75 15.16
N GLY A 38 -15.15 -4.53 15.40
CA GLY A 38 -15.98 -3.59 14.67
C GLY A 38 -16.20 -3.91 13.20
N VAL A 39 -16.31 -2.86 12.40
CA VAL A 39 -16.55 -2.96 10.93
C VAL A 39 -15.37 -3.66 10.25
N LEU A 40 -14.15 -3.34 10.63
CA LEU A 40 -12.94 -3.98 10.09
C LEU A 40 -12.95 -5.49 10.32
N GLY A 41 -13.29 -5.94 11.54
CA GLY A 41 -13.34 -7.36 11.88
C GLY A 41 -14.28 -8.15 10.98
N ARG A 42 -15.48 -7.60 10.70
CA ARG A 42 -16.42 -8.21 9.78
C ARG A 42 -15.85 -8.33 8.36
N ILE A 43 -15.31 -7.24 7.83
CA ILE A 43 -14.73 -7.21 6.47
C ILE A 43 -13.61 -8.25 6.32
N VAL A 44 -12.66 -8.30 7.25
CA VAL A 44 -11.52 -9.22 7.13
C VAL A 44 -11.92 -10.68 7.28
N GLN A 45 -12.95 -11.00 8.08
CA GLN A 45 -13.49 -12.35 8.18
C GLN A 45 -14.19 -12.77 6.88
N GLU A 46 -14.98 -11.90 6.26
CA GLU A 46 -15.60 -12.12 4.96
C GLU A 46 -14.51 -12.34 3.88
N ARG A 47 -13.46 -11.51 3.86
CA ARG A 47 -12.33 -11.67 2.93
C ARG A 47 -11.58 -12.98 3.16
N ALA A 48 -11.37 -13.40 4.40
CA ALA A 48 -10.76 -14.70 4.70
C ALA A 48 -11.61 -15.87 4.18
N GLY A 49 -12.93 -15.75 4.28
CA GLY A 49 -13.87 -16.71 3.69
C GLY A 49 -13.74 -16.83 2.17
N ASP A 50 -13.56 -15.71 1.46
CA ASP A 50 -13.37 -15.67 0.00
C ASP A 50 -12.11 -16.44 -0.44
N TYR A 51 -11.08 -16.49 0.40
CA TYR A 51 -9.79 -17.12 0.11
C TYR A 51 -9.56 -18.46 0.85
N ALA A 52 -10.56 -18.98 1.56
CA ALA A 52 -10.41 -20.18 2.38
C ALA A 52 -9.94 -21.42 1.59
N ALA A 53 -10.30 -21.53 0.31
CA ALA A 53 -9.89 -22.60 -0.59
C ALA A 53 -8.69 -22.22 -1.50
N ALA A 54 -8.15 -21.00 -1.36
CA ALA A 54 -7.06 -20.55 -2.22
C ALA A 54 -5.73 -21.18 -1.82
N SER A 55 -4.88 -21.51 -2.80
CA SER A 55 -3.53 -21.98 -2.52
C SER A 55 -2.67 -20.86 -1.91
N PRO A 56 -1.94 -21.09 -0.81
CA PRO A 56 -1.03 -20.13 -0.23
C PRO A 56 0.28 -19.98 -1.01
N GLU A 57 0.50 -20.77 -2.06
CA GLU A 57 1.72 -20.70 -2.86
C GLU A 57 1.85 -19.38 -3.60
N LEU A 58 3.03 -18.75 -3.51
CA LEU A 58 3.31 -17.46 -4.16
C LEU A 58 3.75 -17.61 -5.62
N GLY A 59 4.26 -18.78 -6.01
CA GLY A 59 4.92 -18.95 -7.30
C GLY A 59 6.35 -18.38 -7.33
N PRO A 60 6.93 -18.19 -8.53
CA PRO A 60 8.31 -17.72 -8.68
C PRO A 60 8.50 -16.27 -8.23
N ALA A 61 9.71 -15.97 -7.73
CA ALA A 61 10.10 -14.60 -7.43
C ALA A 61 10.06 -13.71 -8.67
N ARG A 62 9.66 -12.45 -8.50
CA ARG A 62 9.63 -11.44 -9.55
C ARG A 62 10.62 -10.31 -9.21
N PRO A 63 11.23 -9.66 -10.20
CA PRO A 63 12.09 -8.50 -9.97
C PRO A 63 11.31 -7.39 -9.26
N ALA A 64 11.90 -6.80 -8.22
CA ALA A 64 11.32 -5.64 -7.56
C ALA A 64 11.37 -4.44 -8.50
N ALA A 65 10.22 -3.92 -8.89
CA ALA A 65 10.15 -2.75 -9.76
C ALA A 65 10.30 -1.43 -8.99
N ARG A 66 9.96 -1.41 -7.69
CA ARG A 66 9.98 -0.23 -6.79
C ARG A 66 9.35 1.03 -7.41
N ARG A 67 8.37 0.84 -8.26
CA ARG A 67 7.75 1.94 -9.01
C ARG A 67 6.90 2.82 -8.10
N PHE A 68 6.19 2.21 -7.15
CA PHE A 68 5.31 2.93 -6.23
C PHE A 68 6.12 3.76 -5.23
N GLU A 69 7.14 3.16 -4.59
CA GLU A 69 8.05 3.88 -3.71
C GLU A 69 8.74 5.04 -4.42
N ALA A 70 9.29 4.80 -5.62
CA ALA A 70 10.00 5.83 -6.39
C ALA A 70 9.10 7.02 -6.76
N ALA A 71 7.83 6.77 -7.09
CA ALA A 71 6.87 7.83 -7.43
C ALA A 71 6.52 8.72 -6.23
N LEU A 72 6.63 8.19 -5.01
CA LEU A 72 6.33 8.93 -3.78
C LEU A 72 7.56 9.58 -3.14
N SER A 73 8.77 9.25 -3.62
CA SER A 73 10.05 9.75 -3.06
C SER A 73 10.55 11.04 -3.72
N GLY A 74 9.76 11.65 -4.59
CA GLY A 74 10.10 12.90 -5.27
C GLY A 74 10.08 14.11 -4.33
N PRO A 75 10.55 15.28 -4.80
CA PRO A 75 10.46 16.52 -4.03
C PRO A 75 9.01 16.96 -3.87
N GLY A 76 8.66 17.40 -2.67
CA GLY A 76 7.31 17.88 -2.33
C GLY A 76 6.36 16.76 -1.93
N LEU A 77 5.10 17.13 -1.68
CA LEU A 77 4.06 16.18 -1.27
C LEU A 77 3.42 15.53 -2.50
N ALA A 78 3.56 14.21 -2.63
CA ALA A 78 2.93 13.42 -3.69
C ALA A 78 1.44 13.15 -3.40
N LEU A 79 0.61 13.06 -4.45
CA LEU A 79 -0.79 12.65 -4.36
C LEU A 79 -0.94 11.19 -4.80
N ILE A 80 -1.48 10.34 -3.92
CA ILE A 80 -2.06 9.05 -4.27
C ILE A 80 -3.57 9.28 -4.38
N ALA A 81 -4.08 9.32 -5.62
CA ALA A 81 -5.51 9.52 -5.84
C ALA A 81 -6.24 8.17 -5.85
N GLU A 82 -7.31 8.05 -5.06
CA GLU A 82 -8.02 6.80 -4.87
C GLU A 82 -9.29 6.71 -5.73
N VAL A 83 -9.37 5.69 -6.55
CA VAL A 83 -10.57 5.28 -7.28
C VAL A 83 -11.46 4.48 -6.34
N LYS A 84 -12.55 5.12 -5.90
CA LYS A 84 -13.48 4.57 -4.90
C LYS A 84 -14.92 4.89 -5.26
N ARG A 85 -15.75 3.86 -5.41
CA ARG A 85 -17.17 3.98 -5.76
C ARG A 85 -18.10 3.98 -4.56
N ALA A 86 -17.69 3.29 -3.49
CA ALA A 86 -18.45 3.19 -2.25
C ALA A 86 -17.52 3.12 -1.03
N SER A 87 -18.07 3.30 0.18
CA SER A 87 -17.37 3.04 1.44
C SER A 87 -18.36 2.71 2.56
N PRO A 88 -17.93 1.99 3.63
CA PRO A 88 -18.80 1.69 4.78
C PRO A 88 -19.37 2.92 5.47
N SER A 89 -18.66 4.05 5.42
CA SER A 89 -19.06 5.30 6.10
C SER A 89 -19.99 6.19 5.29
N GLN A 90 -20.02 6.06 3.95
CA GLN A 90 -20.76 6.96 3.05
C GLN A 90 -21.73 6.22 2.12
N GLY A 91 -21.69 4.87 2.10
CA GLY A 91 -22.41 4.10 1.09
C GLY A 91 -21.87 4.35 -0.32
N ALA A 92 -22.73 4.37 -1.33
CA ALA A 92 -22.37 4.74 -2.70
C ALA A 92 -21.92 6.21 -2.77
N ILE A 93 -20.76 6.46 -3.40
CA ILE A 93 -20.16 7.80 -3.52
C ILE A 93 -20.43 8.36 -4.92
N ALA A 94 -19.99 7.64 -5.97
CA ALA A 94 -20.19 8.04 -7.36
C ALA A 94 -20.07 6.81 -8.29
N PRO A 95 -20.86 6.73 -9.36
CA PRO A 95 -20.74 5.68 -10.38
C PRO A 95 -19.54 5.98 -11.30
N LEU A 96 -18.31 5.93 -10.74
CA LEU A 96 -17.09 6.22 -11.48
C LEU A 96 -16.71 5.04 -12.40
N ASP A 97 -16.44 5.34 -13.67
CA ASP A 97 -15.64 4.45 -14.50
C ASP A 97 -14.20 4.50 -14.05
N PRO A 98 -13.60 3.36 -13.60
CA PRO A 98 -12.29 3.37 -12.95
C PRO A 98 -11.17 3.90 -13.85
N ALA A 99 -11.17 3.52 -15.13
CA ALA A 99 -10.16 3.93 -16.09
C ALA A 99 -10.23 5.43 -16.40
N THR A 100 -11.45 5.95 -16.55
CA THR A 100 -11.68 7.39 -16.79
C THR A 100 -11.29 8.23 -15.58
N ALA A 101 -11.65 7.78 -14.36
CA ALA A 101 -11.25 8.46 -13.13
C ALA A 101 -9.72 8.49 -12.98
N ALA A 102 -9.04 7.37 -13.22
CA ALA A 102 -7.59 7.29 -13.13
C ALA A 102 -6.87 8.22 -14.12
N ARG A 103 -7.32 8.29 -15.38
CA ARG A 103 -6.79 9.26 -16.37
C ARG A 103 -7.00 10.71 -15.95
N ALA A 104 -8.15 11.01 -15.37
CA ALA A 104 -8.40 12.36 -14.85
C ALA A 104 -7.45 12.70 -13.69
N TYR A 105 -7.21 11.77 -12.76
CA TYR A 105 -6.26 11.96 -11.68
C TYR A 105 -4.82 12.09 -12.16
N GLU A 106 -4.38 11.28 -13.14
CA GLU A 106 -3.06 11.40 -13.77
C GLU A 106 -2.90 12.79 -14.41
N THR A 107 -3.88 13.26 -15.19
CA THR A 107 -3.90 14.60 -15.76
C THR A 107 -3.93 15.68 -14.66
N GLY A 108 -4.54 15.37 -13.51
CA GLY A 108 -4.60 16.22 -12.32
C GLY A 108 -3.31 16.28 -11.53
N GLY A 109 -2.26 15.52 -11.90
CA GLY A 109 -0.95 15.55 -11.25
C GLY A 109 -0.80 14.53 -10.11
N ALA A 110 -1.64 13.48 -10.06
CA ALA A 110 -1.41 12.36 -9.15
C ALA A 110 -0.07 11.69 -9.48
N ALA A 111 0.66 11.25 -8.45
CA ALA A 111 1.91 10.50 -8.58
C ALA A 111 1.66 8.98 -8.61
N ALA A 112 0.56 8.52 -8.04
CA ALA A 112 0.13 7.12 -8.02
C ALA A 112 -1.41 7.03 -7.93
N ILE A 113 -1.95 5.87 -8.31
CA ILE A 113 -3.38 5.58 -8.18
C ILE A 113 -3.59 4.47 -7.16
N SER A 114 -4.58 4.65 -6.25
CA SER A 114 -5.08 3.61 -5.36
C SER A 114 -6.39 3.07 -5.91
N VAL A 115 -6.55 1.73 -5.98
CA VAL A 115 -7.79 1.11 -6.48
C VAL A 115 -8.34 0.16 -5.42
N LEU A 116 -9.57 0.43 -4.95
CA LEU A 116 -10.30 -0.47 -4.06
C LEU A 116 -10.70 -1.73 -4.84
N THR A 117 -10.37 -2.91 -4.29
CA THR A 117 -10.75 -4.21 -4.87
C THR A 117 -11.65 -5.05 -3.96
N GLU A 118 -11.98 -4.55 -2.77
CA GLU A 118 -12.94 -5.20 -1.87
C GLU A 118 -14.38 -5.05 -2.41
N PRO A 119 -15.12 -6.18 -2.66
CA PRO A 119 -16.35 -6.11 -3.45
C PRO A 119 -17.60 -5.71 -2.67
N ARG A 120 -17.72 -6.06 -1.37
CA ARG A 120 -18.98 -5.94 -0.62
C ARG A 120 -19.20 -4.54 -0.04
N HIS A 121 -18.16 -3.94 0.47
CA HIS A 121 -18.21 -2.69 1.24
C HIS A 121 -17.72 -1.47 0.45
N PHE A 122 -16.90 -1.70 -0.59
CA PHE A 122 -16.30 -0.64 -1.39
C PHE A 122 -16.69 -0.69 -2.89
N ASP A 123 -17.52 -1.66 -3.28
CA ASP A 123 -17.89 -1.88 -4.68
C ASP A 123 -16.66 -2.01 -5.61
N GLY A 124 -15.58 -2.62 -5.07
CA GLY A 124 -14.32 -2.83 -5.76
C GLY A 124 -14.26 -4.18 -6.47
N ASN A 125 -13.30 -4.36 -7.36
CA ASN A 125 -13.00 -5.66 -7.97
C ASN A 125 -11.64 -5.63 -8.69
N LEU A 126 -11.11 -6.81 -9.03
CA LEU A 126 -9.83 -6.94 -9.74
C LEU A 126 -9.89 -6.42 -11.19
N GLN A 127 -11.07 -6.45 -11.83
CA GLN A 127 -11.23 -5.88 -13.16
C GLN A 127 -11.00 -4.36 -13.16
N ALA A 128 -11.52 -3.64 -12.15
CA ALA A 128 -11.27 -2.22 -11.99
C ALA A 128 -9.77 -1.92 -11.81
N LEU A 129 -9.04 -2.77 -11.07
CA LEU A 129 -7.59 -2.67 -10.94
C LEU A 129 -6.90 -2.82 -12.30
N HIS A 130 -7.27 -3.83 -13.08
CA HIS A 130 -6.72 -4.08 -14.42
C HIS A 130 -7.00 -2.93 -15.39
N ASP A 131 -8.23 -2.44 -15.41
CA ASP A 131 -8.65 -1.34 -16.27
C ASP A 131 -7.87 -0.05 -15.97
N VAL A 132 -7.63 0.24 -14.69
CA VAL A 132 -6.81 1.37 -14.27
C VAL A 132 -5.35 1.20 -14.71
N ILE A 133 -4.75 0.02 -14.48
CA ILE A 133 -3.36 -0.26 -14.88
C ILE A 133 -3.18 -0.09 -16.40
N GLY A 134 -4.15 -0.53 -17.19
CA GLY A 134 -4.14 -0.33 -18.64
C GLY A 134 -4.39 1.11 -19.10
N ALA A 135 -4.91 1.97 -18.25
CA ALA A 135 -5.35 3.32 -18.61
C ALA A 135 -4.31 4.41 -18.32
N VAL A 136 -3.38 4.19 -17.37
CA VAL A 136 -2.41 5.20 -16.91
C VAL A 136 -0.97 4.68 -16.92
N GLY A 137 -0.01 5.61 -16.98
CA GLY A 137 1.42 5.31 -16.82
C GLY A 137 1.90 5.25 -15.37
N LEU A 138 1.05 5.64 -14.43
CA LEU A 138 1.35 5.73 -13.01
C LEU A 138 1.41 4.36 -12.33
N PRO A 139 2.18 4.19 -11.24
CA PRO A 139 2.11 3.00 -10.42
C PRO A 139 0.76 2.90 -9.71
N VAL A 140 0.23 1.67 -9.61
CA VAL A 140 -1.09 1.40 -9.06
C VAL A 140 -1.00 0.54 -7.80
N LEU A 141 -1.63 1.00 -6.72
CA LEU A 141 -1.80 0.30 -5.46
C LEU A 141 -3.10 -0.51 -5.48
N ARG A 142 -3.02 -1.83 -5.23
CA ARG A 142 -4.19 -2.62 -4.85
C ARG A 142 -4.56 -2.29 -3.41
N LYS A 143 -5.66 -1.61 -3.18
CA LYS A 143 -6.20 -1.31 -1.85
C LYS A 143 -7.27 -2.33 -1.50
N ASP A 144 -6.92 -3.29 -0.67
CA ASP A 144 -7.77 -4.39 -0.19
C ASP A 144 -7.31 -4.84 1.19
N PHE A 145 -8.12 -5.60 1.90
CA PHE A 145 -7.78 -6.15 3.22
C PHE A 145 -7.05 -7.48 3.03
N VAL A 146 -5.73 -7.42 2.93
CA VAL A 146 -4.90 -8.60 2.68
C VAL A 146 -4.88 -9.49 3.93
N VAL A 147 -5.48 -10.68 3.81
CA VAL A 147 -5.57 -11.71 4.86
C VAL A 147 -5.02 -13.06 4.41
N HIS A 148 -4.66 -13.19 3.14
CA HIS A 148 -4.17 -14.46 2.57
C HIS A 148 -3.09 -14.21 1.51
N PRO A 149 -2.02 -15.05 1.42
CA PRO A 149 -0.93 -14.88 0.44
C PRO A 149 -1.40 -14.84 -1.02
N ALA A 150 -2.46 -15.56 -1.36
CA ALA A 150 -3.04 -15.53 -2.71
C ALA A 150 -3.45 -14.13 -3.15
N MET A 151 -3.83 -13.25 -2.22
CA MET A 151 -4.20 -11.86 -2.55
C MET A 151 -3.00 -11.06 -3.04
N LEU A 152 -1.80 -11.31 -2.49
CA LEU A 152 -0.56 -10.70 -2.98
C LEU A 152 -0.16 -11.25 -4.34
N ARG A 153 -0.30 -12.59 -4.54
CA ARG A 153 -0.07 -13.22 -5.85
C ARG A 153 -0.98 -12.62 -6.91
N GLU A 154 -2.28 -12.51 -6.63
CA GLU A 154 -3.24 -11.87 -7.54
C GLU A 154 -2.87 -10.42 -7.84
N ALA A 155 -2.49 -9.62 -6.82
CA ALA A 155 -2.04 -8.24 -7.04
C ALA A 155 -0.91 -8.18 -8.07
N ALA A 156 0.10 -9.06 -7.94
CA ALA A 156 1.23 -9.13 -8.86
C ALA A 156 0.84 -9.67 -10.24
N GLU A 157 -0.04 -10.67 -10.31
CA GLU A 157 -0.53 -11.24 -11.57
C GLU A 157 -1.36 -10.26 -12.38
N TRP A 158 -2.18 -9.46 -11.71
CA TRP A 158 -2.98 -8.40 -12.32
C TRP A 158 -2.20 -7.12 -12.62
N GLY A 159 -0.91 -7.06 -12.24
CA GLY A 159 0.01 -5.98 -12.62
C GLY A 159 0.07 -4.80 -11.65
N ALA A 160 -0.45 -4.94 -10.42
CA ALA A 160 -0.28 -3.90 -9.41
C ALA A 160 1.20 -3.61 -9.14
N SER A 161 1.53 -2.37 -8.79
CA SER A 161 2.86 -1.96 -8.37
C SER A 161 3.06 -2.11 -6.87
N ALA A 162 1.96 -2.06 -6.10
CA ALA A 162 1.98 -2.17 -4.64
C ALA A 162 0.70 -2.82 -4.11
N ALA A 163 0.76 -3.33 -2.88
CA ALA A 163 -0.39 -3.81 -2.13
C ALA A 163 -0.44 -3.17 -0.73
N LEU A 164 -1.66 -3.04 -0.18
CA LEU A 164 -1.88 -2.60 1.20
C LEU A 164 -1.63 -3.75 2.17
N LEU A 165 -0.88 -3.47 3.24
CA LEU A 165 -0.69 -4.35 4.39
C LEU A 165 -1.07 -3.60 5.66
N MET A 166 -2.16 -3.98 6.32
CA MET A 166 -2.63 -3.33 7.53
C MET A 166 -2.07 -4.02 8.77
N VAL A 167 -1.35 -3.29 9.62
CA VAL A 167 -0.82 -3.85 10.88
C VAL A 167 -1.96 -4.27 11.82
N SER A 168 -3.05 -3.50 11.87
CA SER A 168 -4.27 -3.85 12.64
C SER A 168 -4.88 -5.21 12.27
N VAL A 169 -4.62 -5.72 11.07
CA VAL A 169 -5.11 -7.02 10.57
C VAL A 169 -4.04 -8.10 10.71
N LEU A 170 -2.81 -7.80 10.32
CA LEU A 170 -1.71 -8.78 10.22
C LEU A 170 -0.93 -8.94 11.53
N GLY A 171 -0.93 -7.93 12.39
CA GLY A 171 -0.17 -7.94 13.64
C GLY A 171 1.30 -8.30 13.42
N GLU A 172 1.82 -9.24 14.22
CA GLU A 172 3.20 -9.74 14.11
C GLU A 172 3.50 -10.46 12.78
N ALA A 173 2.47 -10.85 12.00
CA ALA A 173 2.66 -11.43 10.68
C ALA A 173 3.02 -10.40 9.60
N THR A 174 2.94 -9.09 9.90
CA THR A 174 3.21 -8.01 8.93
C THR A 174 4.55 -8.20 8.22
N GLY A 175 5.63 -8.53 8.95
CA GLY A 175 6.95 -8.75 8.36
C GLY A 175 6.97 -9.90 7.35
N ALA A 176 6.27 -11.00 7.63
CA ALA A 176 6.18 -12.13 6.72
C ALA A 176 5.40 -11.78 5.44
N TYR A 177 4.29 -11.04 5.56
CA TYR A 177 3.52 -10.58 4.41
C TYR A 177 4.29 -9.54 3.58
N LEU A 178 5.08 -8.68 4.23
CA LEU A 178 5.98 -7.74 3.56
C LEU A 178 7.06 -8.46 2.73
N GLU A 179 7.71 -9.49 3.30
CA GLU A 179 8.65 -10.35 2.58
C GLU A 179 8.00 -11.02 1.35
N MET A 180 6.74 -11.48 1.48
CA MET A 180 5.99 -12.07 0.36
C MET A 180 5.67 -11.05 -0.73
N ALA A 181 5.24 -9.84 -0.38
CA ALA A 181 5.01 -8.76 -1.34
C ALA A 181 6.31 -8.47 -2.13
N HIS A 182 7.43 -8.32 -1.44
CA HIS A 182 8.73 -8.10 -2.08
C HIS A 182 9.17 -9.29 -2.96
N HIS A 183 8.92 -10.54 -2.53
CA HIS A 183 9.19 -11.74 -3.36
C HIS A 183 8.43 -11.69 -4.69
N LEU A 184 7.21 -11.15 -4.68
CA LEU A 184 6.36 -11.00 -5.85
C LEU A 184 6.66 -9.72 -6.66
N GLY A 185 7.67 -8.94 -6.27
CA GLY A 185 8.06 -7.70 -6.94
C GLY A 185 7.17 -6.51 -6.63
N LEU A 186 6.27 -6.64 -5.63
CA LEU A 186 5.39 -5.56 -5.17
C LEU A 186 6.10 -4.67 -4.14
N ASP A 187 5.85 -3.37 -4.19
CA ASP A 187 5.98 -2.52 -3.02
C ASP A 187 4.82 -2.80 -2.04
N ALA A 188 4.95 -2.37 -0.79
CA ALA A 188 3.87 -2.48 0.18
C ALA A 188 3.66 -1.17 0.92
N LEU A 189 2.41 -0.70 0.94
CA LEU A 189 1.97 0.37 1.83
C LEU A 189 1.57 -0.28 3.16
N VAL A 190 2.42 -0.14 4.19
CA VAL A 190 2.17 -0.70 5.53
C VAL A 190 1.39 0.32 6.34
N GLU A 191 0.10 0.06 6.53
CA GLU A 191 -0.83 0.99 7.19
C GLU A 191 -0.83 0.80 8.70
N VAL A 192 -0.75 1.92 9.44
CA VAL A 192 -0.73 2.01 10.90
C VAL A 192 -1.69 3.08 11.42
N HIS A 193 -2.22 2.89 12.65
CA HIS A 193 -3.18 3.79 13.29
C HIS A 193 -2.69 4.33 14.63
N ASP A 194 -1.75 3.67 15.27
CA ASP A 194 -1.21 4.05 16.57
C ASP A 194 0.30 3.76 16.70
N GLU A 195 0.86 4.04 17.88
CA GLU A 195 2.29 3.88 18.15
C GLU A 195 2.73 2.42 18.20
N ALA A 196 1.87 1.53 18.69
CA ALA A 196 2.18 0.10 18.77
C ALA A 196 2.24 -0.53 17.36
N GLU A 197 1.31 -0.15 16.49
CA GLU A 197 1.33 -0.55 15.08
C GLU A 197 2.52 0.05 14.32
N LEU A 198 2.90 1.30 14.63
CA LEU A 198 4.10 1.93 14.08
C LEU A 198 5.36 1.13 14.47
N ASP A 199 5.47 0.66 15.72
CA ASP A 199 6.59 -0.16 16.17
C ASP A 199 6.67 -1.49 15.40
N VAL A 200 5.53 -2.12 15.12
CA VAL A 200 5.48 -3.33 14.29
C VAL A 200 5.96 -3.04 12.87
N ALA A 201 5.51 -1.94 12.25
CA ALA A 201 5.92 -1.56 10.90
C ALA A 201 7.43 -1.26 10.82
N LEU A 202 7.98 -0.55 11.81
CA LEU A 202 9.42 -0.26 11.89
C LEU A 202 10.25 -1.54 12.09
N LYS A 203 9.82 -2.44 12.98
CA LYS A 203 10.46 -3.74 13.22
C LYS A 203 10.42 -4.66 11.99
N ALA A 204 9.35 -4.54 11.18
CA ALA A 204 9.21 -5.26 9.92
C ALA A 204 10.09 -4.67 8.80
N GLU A 205 10.81 -3.58 9.05
CA GLU A 205 11.63 -2.85 8.06
C GLU A 205 10.78 -2.37 6.87
N ALA A 206 9.54 -1.92 7.15
CA ALA A 206 8.69 -1.29 6.15
C ALA A 206 9.40 -0.09 5.51
N ARG A 207 9.21 0.10 4.20
CA ARG A 207 9.84 1.20 3.45
C ARG A 207 8.85 2.31 3.13
N ILE A 208 7.57 1.98 3.11
CA ILE A 208 6.45 2.90 2.93
C ILE A 208 5.49 2.64 4.08
N ILE A 209 5.29 3.63 4.93
CA ILE A 209 4.34 3.56 6.05
C ILE A 209 3.21 4.54 5.80
N GLY A 210 1.97 4.02 5.77
CA GLY A 210 0.76 4.81 5.73
C GLY A 210 0.22 5.05 7.13
N VAL A 211 0.01 6.31 7.48
CA VAL A 211 -0.64 6.66 8.74
C VAL A 211 -2.09 7.03 8.46
N ASN A 212 -3.01 6.18 8.89
CA ASN A 212 -4.42 6.34 8.62
C ASN A 212 -5.12 7.09 9.77
N ASN A 213 -5.65 8.29 9.45
CA ASN A 213 -6.43 9.10 10.38
C ASN A 213 -7.80 8.51 10.72
N ARG A 214 -8.24 7.48 9.97
CA ARG A 214 -9.53 6.82 10.22
C ARG A 214 -9.34 5.58 11.06
N ASP A 215 -9.97 5.55 12.22
CA ASP A 215 -10.21 4.33 12.97
C ASP A 215 -11.26 3.47 12.23
N LEU A 216 -10.84 2.34 11.69
CA LEU A 216 -11.72 1.44 10.93
C LEU A 216 -12.65 0.60 11.80
N THR A 217 -12.55 0.67 13.13
CA THR A 217 -13.47 0.02 14.05
C THR A 217 -14.69 0.90 14.30
N THR A 218 -14.50 2.22 14.44
CA THR A 218 -15.52 3.23 14.73
C THR A 218 -15.89 4.09 13.52
N LEU A 219 -15.06 4.10 12.47
CA LEU A 219 -15.12 4.94 11.27
C LEU A 219 -14.86 6.44 11.53
N ASN A 220 -14.48 6.82 12.77
CA ASN A 220 -14.12 8.18 13.10
C ASN A 220 -12.80 8.60 12.44
N ILE A 221 -12.67 9.90 12.12
CA ILE A 221 -11.46 10.50 11.55
C ILE A 221 -10.91 11.51 12.55
N ASP A 222 -9.62 11.39 12.86
CA ASP A 222 -8.86 12.37 13.63
C ASP A 222 -7.59 12.78 12.86
N LEU A 223 -7.59 13.99 12.30
CA LEU A 223 -6.46 14.52 11.52
C LEU A 223 -5.19 14.75 12.35
N ALA A 224 -5.25 14.70 13.67
CA ALA A 224 -4.07 14.82 14.53
C ALA A 224 -3.22 13.55 14.56
N VAL A 225 -3.74 12.40 14.12
CA VAL A 225 -3.04 11.10 14.13
C VAL A 225 -1.84 11.13 13.18
N SER A 226 -2.03 11.52 11.91
CA SER A 226 -0.92 11.54 10.94
C SER A 226 0.23 12.46 11.36
N PRO A 227 0.02 13.74 11.71
CA PRO A 227 1.12 14.60 12.14
C PRO A 227 1.88 14.06 13.36
N ARG A 228 1.18 13.44 14.31
CA ARG A 228 1.78 12.87 15.53
C ARG A 228 2.65 11.65 15.20
N LEU A 229 2.10 10.66 14.50
CA LEU A 229 2.81 9.41 14.21
C LEU A 229 3.94 9.60 13.17
N ILE A 230 3.76 10.51 12.20
CA ILE A 230 4.80 10.83 11.22
C ILE A 230 6.02 11.45 11.92
N ARG A 231 5.81 12.42 12.84
CA ARG A 231 6.93 12.98 13.63
C ARG A 231 7.59 11.91 14.47
N LEU A 232 6.81 11.03 15.10
CA LEU A 232 7.34 9.93 15.89
C LEU A 232 8.18 8.95 15.05
N ALA A 233 7.72 8.58 13.86
CA ALA A 233 8.46 7.74 12.93
C ALA A 233 9.83 8.36 12.57
N ARG A 234 9.85 9.67 12.24
CA ARG A 234 11.09 10.41 11.96
C ARG A 234 12.02 10.46 13.19
N GLN A 235 11.48 10.70 14.41
CA GLN A 235 12.25 10.68 15.64
C GLN A 235 12.86 9.32 15.94
N ARG A 236 12.19 8.22 15.53
CA ARG A 236 12.71 6.84 15.61
C ARG A 236 13.68 6.47 14.48
N GLY A 237 14.06 7.44 13.63
CA GLY A 237 15.04 7.26 12.56
C GLY A 237 14.49 6.69 11.26
N PHE A 238 13.17 6.64 11.08
CA PHE A 238 12.59 6.17 9.82
C PHE A 238 12.91 7.13 8.68
N ALA A 239 13.61 6.63 7.65
CA ALA A 239 14.03 7.40 6.47
C ALA A 239 13.24 7.07 5.20
N GLY A 240 12.30 6.12 5.27
CA GLY A 240 11.44 5.72 4.15
C GLY A 240 10.30 6.71 3.91
N VAL A 241 9.37 6.33 3.03
CA VAL A 241 8.22 7.15 2.63
C VAL A 241 7.13 7.12 3.70
N LEU A 242 6.62 8.29 4.09
CA LEU A 242 5.50 8.46 5.00
C LEU A 242 4.29 9.02 4.25
N VAL A 243 3.18 8.28 4.28
CA VAL A 243 1.92 8.63 3.62
C VAL A 243 0.88 8.99 4.68
N ALA A 244 0.24 10.15 4.54
CA ALA A 244 -0.92 10.50 5.37
C ALA A 244 -2.21 10.09 4.66
N GLU A 245 -3.08 9.34 5.37
CA GLU A 245 -4.29 8.78 4.78
C GLU A 245 -5.55 9.24 5.49
N SER A 246 -6.63 9.33 4.76
CA SER A 246 -8.00 9.65 5.22
C SER A 246 -8.19 11.07 5.78
N GLY A 247 -9.31 11.67 5.42
CA GLY A 247 -9.81 12.90 6.04
C GLY A 247 -9.45 14.19 5.33
N TYR A 248 -8.45 14.21 4.47
CA TYR A 248 -8.01 15.41 3.74
C TYR A 248 -9.02 15.79 2.66
N ARG A 249 -9.50 17.06 2.71
CA ARG A 249 -10.56 17.57 1.85
C ARG A 249 -10.28 18.96 1.29
N THR A 250 -9.43 19.74 1.94
CA THR A 250 -9.16 21.14 1.58
C THR A 250 -7.68 21.41 1.39
N PRO A 251 -7.30 22.40 0.58
CA PRO A 251 -5.90 22.82 0.43
C PRO A 251 -5.24 23.19 1.77
N ASP A 252 -5.96 23.81 2.70
CA ASP A 252 -5.42 24.17 4.03
C ASP A 252 -4.98 22.93 4.81
N GLN A 253 -5.80 21.88 4.82
CA GLN A 253 -5.43 20.61 5.47
C GLN A 253 -4.21 19.95 4.79
N ILE A 254 -4.09 20.09 3.46
CA ILE A 254 -2.91 19.65 2.72
C ILE A 254 -1.68 20.49 3.07
N ALA A 255 -1.84 21.81 3.22
CA ALA A 255 -0.75 22.70 3.62
C ALA A 255 -0.18 22.35 5.00
N GLU A 256 -1.02 21.92 5.95
CA GLU A 256 -0.60 21.50 7.29
C GLU A 256 0.23 20.22 7.29
N ILE A 257 -0.11 19.24 6.42
CA ILE A 257 0.59 17.95 6.37
C ILE A 257 1.81 17.96 5.43
N ARG A 258 1.85 18.90 4.47
CA ARG A 258 2.90 19.01 3.45
C ARG A 258 4.34 19.03 4.00
N PRO A 259 4.67 19.71 5.12
CA PRO A 259 6.04 19.72 5.65
C PRO A 259 6.42 18.41 6.40
N LEU A 260 5.50 17.50 6.58
CA LEU A 260 5.68 16.31 7.42
C LEU A 260 5.70 15.01 6.62
N ALA A 261 4.76 14.85 5.68
CA ALA A 261 4.58 13.65 4.89
C ALA A 261 5.24 13.76 3.51
N ASP A 262 5.61 12.62 2.94
CA ASP A 262 6.11 12.52 1.56
C ASP A 262 4.95 12.37 0.57
N ALA A 263 3.83 11.79 1.01
CA ALA A 263 2.62 11.65 0.19
C ALA A 263 1.34 11.77 1.03
N VAL A 264 0.23 12.04 0.32
CA VAL A 264 -1.12 12.00 0.87
C VAL A 264 -1.99 11.08 0.01
N LEU A 265 -2.81 10.22 0.65
CA LEU A 265 -3.79 9.38 -0.02
C LEU A 265 -5.19 9.96 0.15
N VAL A 266 -5.83 10.32 -0.97
CA VAL A 266 -7.13 11.00 -0.98
C VAL A 266 -8.10 10.29 -1.92
N GLY A 267 -9.27 9.96 -1.38
CA GLY A 267 -10.33 9.27 -2.14
C GLY A 267 -11.65 10.03 -2.12
N SER A 268 -12.39 9.99 -1.01
CA SER A 268 -13.80 10.41 -0.94
C SER A 268 -14.04 11.87 -1.36
N SER A 269 -13.12 12.79 -1.05
CA SER A 269 -13.24 14.20 -1.43
C SER A 269 -13.04 14.43 -2.92
N LEU A 270 -12.18 13.62 -3.56
CA LEU A 270 -11.98 13.67 -5.01
C LEU A 270 -13.12 12.98 -5.75
N ALA A 271 -13.51 11.78 -5.35
CA ALA A 271 -14.52 10.96 -6.02
C ALA A 271 -15.91 11.63 -6.12
N GLY A 272 -16.24 12.50 -5.15
CA GLY A 272 -17.49 13.27 -5.13
C GLY A 272 -17.48 14.56 -5.98
N SER A 273 -16.37 14.89 -6.64
CA SER A 273 -16.28 16.11 -7.46
C SER A 273 -16.79 15.89 -8.90
N GLY A 274 -17.31 16.94 -9.52
CA GLY A 274 -17.78 16.88 -10.92
C GLY A 274 -16.62 16.82 -11.94
N ASP A 275 -15.43 17.34 -11.60
CA ASP A 275 -14.21 17.29 -12.41
C ASP A 275 -13.06 16.79 -11.53
N LEU A 276 -12.74 15.48 -11.67
CA LEU A 276 -11.76 14.79 -10.85
C LEU A 276 -10.34 15.35 -11.01
N GLY A 277 -9.96 15.70 -12.25
CA GLY A 277 -8.61 16.22 -12.53
C GLY A 277 -8.41 17.62 -11.97
N THR A 278 -9.41 18.48 -12.12
CA THR A 278 -9.37 19.82 -11.53
C THR A 278 -9.40 19.76 -10.00
N ALA A 279 -10.22 18.88 -9.41
CA ALA A 279 -10.25 18.69 -7.97
C ALA A 279 -8.90 18.21 -7.42
N ALA A 280 -8.23 17.27 -8.08
CA ALA A 280 -6.90 16.81 -7.70
C ALA A 280 -5.86 17.94 -7.74
N ARG A 281 -5.82 18.74 -8.82
CA ARG A 281 -4.93 19.91 -8.94
C ARG A 281 -5.19 20.94 -7.85
N GLN A 282 -6.44 21.33 -7.65
CA GLN A 282 -6.83 22.34 -6.66
C GLN A 282 -6.49 21.90 -5.24
N LEU A 283 -6.73 20.63 -4.90
CA LEU A 283 -6.40 20.10 -3.59
C LEU A 283 -4.90 20.19 -3.28
N MET A 284 -4.05 19.98 -4.28
CA MET A 284 -2.59 19.96 -4.13
C MET A 284 -1.94 21.33 -4.35
N THR A 285 -2.70 22.36 -4.72
CA THR A 285 -2.19 23.72 -4.86
C THR A 285 -1.68 24.25 -3.50
N PRO A 286 -0.48 24.85 -3.45
CA PRO A 286 0.10 25.42 -2.22
C PRO A 286 -0.74 26.55 -1.63
#